data_1c396fc5e0bb94991836dab71bf8f178
#
_entry.id   1c396fc5e0bb94991836dab71bf8f178
#
_cell.length_a   1.000
_cell.length_b   1.000
_cell.length_c   1.000
_cell.angle_alpha   90.00
_cell.angle_beta   90.00
_cell.angle_gamma   90.00
#
_symmetry.space_group_name_H-M   'P 1'
#
loop_
_entity.id
_entity.type
_entity.pdbx_description
1 polymer ?
#
loop_
_entity_poly.entity_id
_entity_poly.type
_entity_poly.pdbx_seq_one_letter_code
_entity_poly.pdbx_strand_id
1 'polypeptide(L)'
;MLTGCGLYNKYEKTVQDPADVFGTSQNIMSATGETSIAEMSWREFFTDPLLQQLIEQALANNTDLNTARINIEKSEISLRARKLAYLPSIYFSPQGSISSFDGATATKSYLLPLDVSWDVDLFGSITNKKRAAKAVLLQAQMAEEATRSNLISAIAQQYFCLQLLDRELDILIETDSLWKVSLDMQQALYENGKTYSTAVNQQESSWLNVKLQIAGIRRNILATENEICSLLCITPQHIERSRWVLGEKYHSSTEGQRLFEDRFMKIGVPAMMLERRPDIRLANYYMEEAFYNTQAARAAFYPSITLTGEAGWSNSGGLVNPGKLLLQVVGSLTQPIFARGQINANYKISKLTEENLRKKYVQTVVDAGNQVNLAIADCHEARERHGYYHRQVEVLHEAYVGTHELMDNGKASYLEVLTAQESLLSAQLNEASNMYSGAQAIISLYIALGGGTK
;
A
#
# COMPACT_ATOMS: atom_id res chain seq x y z
N MET A 1 -37.96 -34.48 6.66
CA MET A 1 -36.65 -33.91 6.37
C MET A 1 -36.74 -32.40 6.44
N LEU A 2 -36.25 -31.76 7.50
CA LEU A 2 -36.12 -30.31 7.58
C LEU A 2 -34.99 -29.91 6.63
N THR A 3 -35.37 -29.44 5.43
CA THR A 3 -34.44 -28.77 4.53
C THR A 3 -33.87 -27.57 5.27
N GLY A 4 -32.58 -27.63 5.60
CA GLY A 4 -31.89 -26.57 6.33
C GLY A 4 -32.14 -25.22 5.70
N CYS A 5 -32.79 -24.33 6.45
CA CYS A 5 -32.96 -22.95 6.08
C CYS A 5 -31.57 -22.40 5.70
N GLY A 6 -31.45 -21.68 4.58
CA GLY A 6 -30.22 -21.11 4.05
C GLY A 6 -29.49 -20.08 4.93
N LEU A 7 -29.65 -20.18 6.25
CA LEU A 7 -29.00 -19.39 7.30
C LEU A 7 -27.56 -19.83 7.60
N TYR A 8 -27.20 -21.05 7.21
CA TYR A 8 -25.86 -21.60 7.36
C TYR A 8 -25.07 -21.62 6.04
N ASN A 9 -25.55 -20.91 5.00
CA ASN A 9 -24.87 -20.84 3.73
C ASN A 9 -23.43 -20.34 3.93
N LYS A 10 -22.52 -20.90 3.14
CA LYS A 10 -21.17 -20.42 3.06
C LYS A 10 -21.09 -19.34 1.98
N TYR A 11 -20.22 -18.38 2.19
CA TYR A 11 -19.86 -17.41 1.16
C TYR A 11 -19.19 -18.13 -0.02
N GLU A 12 -19.66 -17.85 -1.22
CA GLU A 12 -19.04 -18.31 -2.46
C GLU A 12 -18.33 -17.12 -3.09
N LYS A 13 -17.03 -17.26 -3.36
CA LYS A 13 -16.23 -16.22 -3.97
C LYS A 13 -16.77 -15.89 -5.36
N THR A 14 -17.08 -14.64 -5.60
CA THR A 14 -17.44 -14.17 -6.95
C THR A 14 -16.16 -14.08 -7.77
N VAL A 15 -16.00 -14.96 -8.74
CA VAL A 15 -14.92 -14.89 -9.73
C VAL A 15 -15.44 -14.05 -10.90
N GLN A 16 -14.78 -12.94 -11.21
CA GLN A 16 -15.02 -12.22 -12.45
C GLN A 16 -14.23 -12.85 -13.57
N ASP A 17 -14.81 -12.87 -14.78
CA ASP A 17 -14.08 -13.35 -15.96
C ASP A 17 -12.93 -12.36 -16.25
N PRO A 18 -11.71 -12.86 -16.32
CA PRO A 18 -10.54 -12.04 -16.65
C PRO A 18 -10.63 -11.29 -17.96
N ALA A 19 -11.33 -11.85 -18.94
CA ALA A 19 -11.54 -11.23 -20.25
C ALA A 19 -12.28 -9.89 -20.14
N ASP A 20 -13.17 -9.75 -19.15
CA ASP A 20 -13.93 -8.52 -18.90
C ASP A 20 -13.09 -7.39 -18.26
N VAL A 21 -11.92 -7.73 -17.70
CA VAL A 21 -11.09 -6.80 -16.92
C VAL A 21 -10.04 -6.09 -17.80
N PHE A 22 -9.49 -6.80 -18.79
CA PHE A 22 -8.37 -6.29 -19.59
C PHE A 22 -8.76 -5.73 -20.96
N GLY A 23 -10.01 -5.88 -21.38
CA GLY A 23 -10.52 -5.35 -22.65
C GLY A 23 -9.69 -5.77 -23.87
N THR A 24 -9.47 -4.83 -24.79
CA THR A 24 -8.74 -5.05 -26.06
C THR A 24 -7.22 -5.18 -25.90
N SER A 25 -6.66 -4.97 -24.70
CA SER A 25 -5.20 -5.09 -24.42
C SER A 25 -4.70 -6.54 -24.42
N GLN A 26 -5.55 -7.52 -24.68
CA GLN A 26 -5.20 -8.95 -24.72
C GLN A 26 -4.04 -9.29 -25.68
N ASN A 27 -3.78 -8.46 -26.71
CA ASN A 27 -2.69 -8.68 -27.66
C ASN A 27 -1.28 -8.47 -27.06
N ILE A 28 -1.17 -7.76 -25.93
CA ILE A 28 0.08 -7.55 -25.20
C ILE A 28 0.35 -8.74 -24.24
N MET A 29 -0.65 -9.55 -23.96
CA MET A 29 -0.70 -10.54 -22.88
C MET A 29 -0.43 -11.99 -23.32
N SER A 30 -0.11 -12.26 -24.57
CA SER A 30 0.03 -13.63 -25.10
C SER A 30 1.45 -14.20 -25.09
N ALA A 31 2.25 -13.91 -24.08
CA ALA A 31 3.51 -14.62 -23.87
C ALA A 31 3.30 -15.79 -22.90
N THR A 32 3.19 -16.98 -23.46
CA THR A 32 3.13 -18.25 -22.73
C THR A 32 4.54 -18.68 -22.31
N GLY A 33 4.74 -18.97 -21.02
CA GLY A 33 5.72 -19.96 -20.62
C GLY A 33 6.94 -19.53 -19.79
N GLU A 34 7.08 -18.27 -19.33
CA GLU A 34 8.17 -17.89 -18.42
C GLU A 34 7.64 -17.43 -17.05
N THR A 35 8.44 -17.65 -16.00
CA THR A 35 8.14 -17.23 -14.62
C THR A 35 7.83 -15.73 -14.56
N SER A 36 6.66 -15.38 -14.08
CA SER A 36 6.25 -13.99 -13.95
C SER A 36 7.12 -13.24 -12.93
N ILE A 37 7.41 -11.96 -13.19
CA ILE A 37 8.06 -11.04 -12.23
C ILE A 37 7.35 -11.07 -10.87
N ALA A 38 6.04 -11.21 -10.84
CA ALA A 38 5.25 -11.28 -9.61
C ALA A 38 5.57 -12.49 -8.72
N GLU A 39 6.23 -13.52 -9.24
CA GLU A 39 6.66 -14.70 -8.49
C GLU A 39 7.99 -14.54 -7.80
N MET A 40 8.79 -13.56 -8.27
CA MET A 40 10.08 -13.24 -7.67
C MET A 40 9.87 -12.61 -6.29
N SER A 41 10.69 -13.03 -5.34
CA SER A 41 10.78 -12.32 -4.07
C SER A 41 11.38 -10.92 -4.29
N TRP A 42 11.08 -9.97 -3.42
CA TRP A 42 11.67 -8.64 -3.53
C TRP A 42 13.22 -8.66 -3.47
N ARG A 43 13.84 -9.66 -2.80
CA ARG A 43 15.30 -9.84 -2.76
C ARG A 43 15.88 -10.30 -4.10
N GLU A 44 15.15 -11.09 -4.85
CA GLU A 44 15.55 -11.51 -6.20
C GLU A 44 15.32 -10.39 -7.22
N PHE A 45 14.29 -9.56 -6.98
CA PHE A 45 13.95 -8.44 -7.84
C PHE A 45 14.93 -7.26 -7.68
N PHE A 46 15.21 -6.84 -6.44
CA PHE A 46 16.18 -5.79 -6.13
C PHE A 46 17.55 -6.40 -5.81
N THR A 47 18.48 -6.30 -6.71
CA THR A 47 19.82 -6.92 -6.60
C THR A 47 20.85 -6.05 -5.86
N ASP A 48 20.56 -4.76 -5.62
CA ASP A 48 21.45 -3.85 -4.91
C ASP A 48 21.45 -4.15 -3.40
N PRO A 49 22.60 -4.54 -2.80
CA PRO A 49 22.67 -4.90 -1.39
C PRO A 49 22.38 -3.74 -0.43
N LEU A 50 22.69 -2.48 -0.81
CA LEU A 50 22.37 -1.32 0.02
C LEU A 50 20.85 -1.06 0.04
N LEU A 51 20.19 -1.18 -1.11
CA LEU A 51 18.74 -1.10 -1.17
C LEU A 51 18.09 -2.23 -0.36
N GLN A 52 18.60 -3.46 -0.45
CA GLN A 52 18.08 -4.58 0.34
C GLN A 52 18.19 -4.32 1.84
N GLN A 53 19.31 -3.77 2.32
CA GLN A 53 19.47 -3.40 3.73
C GLN A 53 18.46 -2.34 4.19
N LEU A 54 18.21 -1.31 3.37
CA LEU A 54 17.22 -0.29 3.66
C LEU A 54 15.80 -0.88 3.75
N ILE A 55 15.45 -1.76 2.81
CA ILE A 55 14.14 -2.46 2.83
C ILE A 55 14.02 -3.32 4.10
N GLU A 56 15.04 -4.10 4.47
CA GLU A 56 15.02 -4.91 5.69
C GLU A 56 14.86 -4.06 6.95
N GLN A 57 15.58 -2.95 7.04
CA GLN A 57 15.47 -2.02 8.15
C GLN A 57 14.07 -1.41 8.24
N ALA A 58 13.48 -1.03 7.10
CA ALA A 58 12.12 -0.51 7.06
C ALA A 58 11.09 -1.56 7.50
N LEU A 59 11.19 -2.79 6.99
CA LEU A 59 10.29 -3.89 7.35
C LEU A 59 10.35 -4.25 8.84
N ALA A 60 11.49 -3.97 9.50
CA ALA A 60 11.66 -4.16 10.94
C ALA A 60 11.07 -3.01 11.77
N ASN A 61 11.25 -1.75 11.34
CA ASN A 61 11.04 -0.58 12.19
C ASN A 61 9.81 0.25 11.83
N ASN A 62 9.30 0.14 10.60
CA ASN A 62 8.23 1.02 10.12
C ASN A 62 6.98 0.95 11.01
N THR A 63 6.48 2.11 11.42
CA THR A 63 5.33 2.24 12.33
C THR A 63 4.03 1.76 11.71
N ASP A 64 3.79 2.03 10.41
CA ASP A 64 2.55 1.64 9.76
C ASP A 64 2.46 0.11 9.61
N LEU A 65 3.59 -0.54 9.27
CA LEU A 65 3.67 -2.00 9.19
C LEU A 65 3.48 -2.64 10.58
N ASN A 66 4.10 -2.08 11.63
CA ASN A 66 3.91 -2.54 12.99
C ASN A 66 2.46 -2.34 13.47
N THR A 67 1.83 -1.22 13.10
CA THR A 67 0.41 -0.98 13.37
C THR A 67 -0.49 -2.01 12.66
N ALA A 68 -0.18 -2.36 11.42
CA ALA A 68 -0.90 -3.41 10.69
C ALA A 68 -0.77 -4.78 11.41
N ARG A 69 0.42 -5.14 11.90
CA ARG A 69 0.65 -6.36 12.71
C ARG A 69 -0.15 -6.36 14.02
N ILE A 70 -0.19 -5.24 14.73
CA ILE A 70 -1.02 -5.07 15.93
C ILE A 70 -2.51 -5.23 15.60
N ASN A 71 -2.97 -4.77 14.42
CA ASN A 71 -4.36 -4.94 14.01
C ASN A 71 -4.71 -6.42 13.68
N ILE A 72 -3.75 -7.21 13.21
CA ILE A 72 -3.92 -8.67 13.09
C ILE A 72 -4.14 -9.27 14.49
N GLU A 73 -3.29 -8.95 15.47
CA GLU A 73 -3.42 -9.46 16.84
C GLU A 73 -4.76 -9.06 17.48
N LYS A 74 -5.19 -7.79 17.31
CA LYS A 74 -6.53 -7.35 17.77
C LYS A 74 -7.65 -8.18 17.13
N SER A 75 -7.54 -8.48 15.84
CA SER A 75 -8.55 -9.26 15.12
C SER A 75 -8.56 -10.72 15.57
N GLU A 76 -7.41 -11.30 15.91
CA GLU A 76 -7.29 -12.64 16.50
C GLU A 76 -7.96 -12.73 17.87
N ILE A 77 -7.71 -11.73 18.73
CA ILE A 77 -8.36 -11.63 20.04
C ILE A 77 -9.89 -11.51 19.87
N SER A 78 -10.36 -10.67 18.94
CA SER A 78 -11.77 -10.55 18.62
C SER A 78 -12.40 -11.86 18.14
N LEU A 79 -11.71 -12.56 17.22
CA LEU A 79 -12.15 -13.87 16.76
C LEU A 79 -12.20 -14.89 17.90
N ARG A 80 -11.21 -14.89 18.83
CA ARG A 80 -11.19 -15.74 20.01
C ARG A 80 -12.42 -15.45 20.90
N ALA A 81 -12.75 -14.19 21.14
CA ALA A 81 -13.95 -13.78 21.88
C ALA A 81 -15.23 -14.29 21.21
N ARG A 82 -15.34 -14.21 19.87
CA ARG A 82 -16.49 -14.77 19.13
C ARG A 82 -16.55 -16.30 19.17
N LYS A 83 -15.42 -16.99 19.26
CA LYS A 83 -15.39 -18.45 19.49
C LYS A 83 -15.87 -18.82 20.90
N LEU A 84 -15.53 -18.01 21.91
CA LEU A 84 -15.99 -18.22 23.28
C LEU A 84 -17.48 -17.92 23.48
N ALA A 85 -18.12 -17.18 22.57
CA ALA A 85 -19.55 -16.90 22.60
C ALA A 85 -20.45 -18.17 22.47
N TYR A 86 -19.87 -19.32 22.14
CA TYR A 86 -20.58 -20.60 22.22
C TYR A 86 -20.63 -21.21 23.64
N LEU A 87 -19.84 -20.69 24.57
CA LEU A 87 -19.82 -21.12 25.96
C LEU A 87 -20.79 -20.27 26.79
N PRO A 88 -21.34 -20.81 27.89
CA PRO A 88 -22.12 -20.03 28.81
C PRO A 88 -21.31 -18.91 29.47
N SER A 89 -21.93 -17.77 29.69
CA SER A 89 -21.39 -16.70 30.53
C SER A 89 -21.78 -16.97 32.00
N ILE A 90 -20.86 -16.65 32.91
CA ILE A 90 -21.05 -16.88 34.35
C ILE A 90 -20.79 -15.55 35.05
N TYR A 91 -21.75 -15.10 35.87
CA TYR A 91 -21.66 -13.86 36.63
C TYR A 91 -21.97 -14.12 38.10
N PHE A 92 -21.25 -13.45 38.97
CA PHE A 92 -21.62 -13.35 40.40
C PHE A 92 -22.14 -11.95 40.66
N SER A 93 -23.46 -11.87 41.01
CA SER A 93 -24.21 -10.60 41.11
C SER A 93 -24.87 -10.47 42.48
N PRO A 94 -24.11 -10.27 43.57
CA PRO A 94 -24.67 -10.17 44.91
C PRO A 94 -25.63 -8.98 45.02
N GLN A 95 -26.79 -9.22 45.58
CA GLN A 95 -27.84 -8.22 45.77
C GLN A 95 -28.25 -8.20 47.24
N GLY A 96 -28.47 -7.00 47.78
CA GLY A 96 -29.03 -6.77 49.10
C GLY A 96 -30.17 -5.75 49.00
N SER A 97 -31.28 -5.99 49.66
CA SER A 97 -32.34 -5.00 49.73
C SER A 97 -32.81 -4.76 51.16
N ILE A 98 -33.16 -3.54 51.42
CA ILE A 98 -33.86 -3.10 52.65
C ILE A 98 -35.11 -2.39 52.19
N SER A 99 -36.28 -2.94 52.56
CA SER A 99 -37.56 -2.34 52.18
C SER A 99 -38.42 -2.14 53.44
N SER A 100 -39.05 -0.98 53.56
CA SER A 100 -40.06 -0.66 54.56
C SER A 100 -41.25 -0.05 53.84
N PHE A 101 -42.44 -0.46 54.19
CA PHE A 101 -43.67 0.07 53.63
C PHE A 101 -44.57 0.56 54.79
N ASP A 102 -45.10 1.78 54.66
CA ASP A 102 -45.98 2.41 55.57
C ASP A 102 -45.56 2.40 57.06
N GLY A 103 -44.27 2.67 57.31
CA GLY A 103 -43.65 2.68 58.64
C GLY A 103 -43.47 1.32 59.31
N ALA A 104 -43.74 0.23 58.62
CA ALA A 104 -43.52 -1.12 59.11
C ALA A 104 -41.99 -1.41 59.29
N THR A 105 -41.67 -2.39 60.14
CA THR A 105 -40.29 -2.86 60.36
C THR A 105 -39.63 -3.22 59.04
N ALA A 106 -38.48 -2.61 58.76
CA ALA A 106 -37.76 -2.83 57.52
C ALA A 106 -37.41 -4.30 57.31
N THR A 107 -37.84 -4.87 56.19
CA THR A 107 -37.42 -6.20 55.76
C THR A 107 -36.05 -6.13 55.09
N LYS A 108 -35.15 -6.95 55.56
CA LYS A 108 -33.79 -7.03 55.00
C LYS A 108 -33.65 -8.38 54.28
N SER A 109 -33.23 -8.36 53.02
CA SER A 109 -32.97 -9.57 52.28
C SER A 109 -31.65 -9.48 51.57
N TYR A 110 -31.02 -10.60 51.33
CA TYR A 110 -29.86 -10.72 50.46
C TYR A 110 -30.01 -11.91 49.51
N LEU A 111 -29.37 -11.79 48.36
CA LEU A 111 -29.22 -12.84 47.36
C LEU A 111 -27.78 -12.85 46.89
N LEU A 112 -27.15 -14.00 46.94
CA LEU A 112 -25.78 -14.23 46.48
C LEU A 112 -25.81 -15.22 45.32
N PRO A 113 -26.24 -14.81 44.10
CA PRO A 113 -26.42 -15.71 43.00
C PRO A 113 -25.12 -15.85 42.16
N LEU A 114 -24.93 -17.03 41.63
CA LEU A 114 -24.08 -17.32 40.51
C LEU A 114 -24.99 -17.51 39.29
N ASP A 115 -25.02 -16.51 38.41
CA ASP A 115 -25.88 -16.50 37.24
C ASP A 115 -25.12 -17.13 36.05
N VAL A 116 -25.74 -18.10 35.41
CA VAL A 116 -25.24 -18.73 34.19
C VAL A 116 -26.20 -18.40 33.05
N SER A 117 -25.71 -17.89 31.94
CA SER A 117 -26.51 -17.62 30.74
C SER A 117 -25.85 -18.22 29.51
N TRP A 118 -26.62 -18.97 28.75
CA TRP A 118 -26.16 -19.63 27.53
C TRP A 118 -27.15 -19.45 26.39
N ASP A 119 -26.69 -18.82 25.31
CA ASP A 119 -27.46 -18.64 24.08
C ASP A 119 -27.23 -19.82 23.14
N VAL A 120 -28.28 -20.51 22.74
CA VAL A 120 -28.22 -21.65 21.83
C VAL A 120 -28.31 -21.17 20.38
N ASP A 121 -27.29 -21.46 19.56
CA ASP A 121 -27.21 -20.98 18.17
C ASP A 121 -28.01 -21.85 17.19
N LEU A 122 -29.34 -21.85 17.32
CA LEU A 122 -30.21 -22.65 16.43
C LEU A 122 -30.32 -22.09 15.01
N PHE A 123 -30.24 -20.78 14.86
CA PHE A 123 -30.42 -20.09 13.57
C PHE A 123 -29.15 -19.43 13.05
N GLY A 124 -28.00 -19.81 13.58
CA GLY A 124 -26.70 -19.41 13.05
C GLY A 124 -26.29 -17.96 13.32
N SER A 125 -26.88 -17.27 14.28
CA SER A 125 -26.49 -15.91 14.63
C SER A 125 -25.05 -15.85 15.15
N ILE A 126 -24.70 -16.70 16.12
CA ILE A 126 -23.33 -16.80 16.69
C ILE A 126 -22.37 -17.31 15.65
N THR A 127 -22.76 -18.34 14.88
CA THR A 127 -21.96 -18.93 13.80
C THR A 127 -21.59 -17.88 12.74
N ASN A 128 -22.54 -17.09 12.27
CA ASN A 128 -22.29 -16.07 11.24
C ASN A 128 -21.46 -14.90 11.79
N LYS A 129 -21.68 -14.45 13.03
CA LYS A 129 -20.83 -13.45 13.71
C LYS A 129 -19.38 -13.95 13.86
N LYS A 130 -19.16 -15.24 14.17
CA LYS A 130 -17.82 -15.84 14.20
C LYS A 130 -17.18 -15.87 12.79
N ARG A 131 -17.94 -16.23 11.75
CA ARG A 131 -17.47 -16.24 10.37
C ARG A 131 -17.11 -14.83 9.90
N ALA A 132 -17.94 -13.81 10.22
CA ALA A 132 -17.65 -12.41 9.97
C ALA A 132 -16.33 -11.98 10.65
N ALA A 133 -16.14 -12.31 11.94
CA ALA A 133 -14.90 -12.00 12.65
C ALA A 133 -13.68 -12.73 12.05
N LYS A 134 -13.85 -13.94 11.47
CA LYS A 134 -12.78 -14.59 10.71
C LYS A 134 -12.45 -13.84 9.42
N ALA A 135 -13.45 -13.34 8.72
CA ALA A 135 -13.22 -12.50 7.53
C ALA A 135 -12.47 -11.20 7.89
N VAL A 136 -12.80 -10.56 9.03
CA VAL A 136 -12.07 -9.39 9.55
C VAL A 136 -10.59 -9.70 9.84
N LEU A 137 -10.29 -10.88 10.39
CA LEU A 137 -8.89 -11.30 10.57
C LEU A 137 -8.18 -11.44 9.22
N LEU A 138 -8.81 -12.05 8.22
CA LEU A 138 -8.25 -12.18 6.88
C LEU A 138 -8.07 -10.81 6.20
N GLN A 139 -8.97 -9.86 6.44
CA GLN A 139 -8.81 -8.46 5.99
C GLN A 139 -7.56 -7.83 6.60
N ALA A 140 -7.34 -7.99 7.92
CA ALA A 140 -6.17 -7.44 8.59
C ALA A 140 -4.86 -8.03 8.05
N GLN A 141 -4.83 -9.32 7.72
CA GLN A 141 -3.68 -9.98 7.09
C GLN A 141 -3.40 -9.41 5.69
N MET A 142 -4.44 -9.24 4.86
CA MET A 142 -4.27 -8.64 3.53
C MET A 142 -3.85 -7.17 3.59
N ALA A 143 -4.32 -6.43 4.58
CA ALA A 143 -3.91 -5.06 4.81
C ALA A 143 -2.42 -4.97 5.20
N GLU A 144 -1.92 -5.91 6.00
CA GLU A 144 -0.47 -6.01 6.31
C GLU A 144 0.35 -6.33 5.07
N GLU A 145 -0.06 -7.32 4.25
CA GLU A 145 0.59 -7.66 3.00
C GLU A 145 0.64 -6.44 2.04
N ALA A 146 -0.46 -5.67 1.93
CA ALA A 146 -0.52 -4.46 1.11
C ALA A 146 0.41 -3.36 1.65
N THR A 147 0.41 -3.12 2.96
CA THR A 147 1.29 -2.14 3.61
C THR A 147 2.76 -2.50 3.39
N ARG A 148 3.12 -3.77 3.52
CA ARG A 148 4.46 -4.29 3.28
C ARG A 148 4.91 -4.07 1.83
N SER A 149 4.08 -4.41 0.86
CA SER A 149 4.36 -4.25 -0.56
C SER A 149 4.55 -2.76 -0.92
N ASN A 150 3.66 -1.90 -0.41
CA ASN A 150 3.75 -0.45 -0.61
C ASN A 150 5.01 0.15 0.03
N LEU A 151 5.41 -0.31 1.22
CA LEU A 151 6.63 0.14 1.90
C LEU A 151 7.87 -0.21 1.11
N ILE A 152 7.96 -1.44 0.58
CA ILE A 152 9.07 -1.89 -0.29
C ILE A 152 9.14 -1.00 -1.53
N SER A 153 8.00 -0.74 -2.18
CA SER A 153 7.92 0.14 -3.35
C SER A 153 8.38 1.56 -3.04
N ALA A 154 7.89 2.15 -1.94
CA ALA A 154 8.21 3.51 -1.55
C ALA A 154 9.72 3.68 -1.29
N ILE A 155 10.35 2.75 -0.57
CA ILE A 155 11.79 2.78 -0.32
C ILE A 155 12.58 2.65 -1.63
N ALA A 156 12.20 1.71 -2.50
CA ALA A 156 12.87 1.51 -3.77
C ALA A 156 12.76 2.76 -4.66
N GLN A 157 11.58 3.38 -4.76
CA GLN A 157 11.37 4.60 -5.52
C GLN A 157 12.21 5.76 -5.00
N GLN A 158 12.27 5.98 -3.69
CA GLN A 158 13.09 7.04 -3.09
C GLN A 158 14.59 6.76 -3.25
N TYR A 159 15.01 5.51 -3.16
CA TYR A 159 16.40 5.12 -3.39
C TYR A 159 16.87 5.43 -4.83
N PHE A 160 16.07 5.05 -5.83
CA PHE A 160 16.38 5.39 -7.22
C PHE A 160 16.25 6.89 -7.51
N CYS A 161 15.39 7.61 -6.80
CA CYS A 161 15.34 9.07 -6.85
C CYS A 161 16.65 9.70 -6.35
N LEU A 162 17.24 9.19 -5.26
CA LEU A 162 18.54 9.65 -4.79
C LEU A 162 19.64 9.39 -5.83
N GLN A 163 19.64 8.23 -6.48
CA GLN A 163 20.59 7.94 -7.54
C GLN A 163 20.43 8.90 -8.73
N LEU A 164 19.21 9.24 -9.12
CA LEU A 164 18.95 10.28 -10.13
C LEU A 164 19.55 11.61 -9.73
N LEU A 165 19.24 12.08 -8.50
CA LEU A 165 19.70 13.37 -8.00
C LEU A 165 21.23 13.44 -7.92
N ASP A 166 21.91 12.35 -7.55
CA ASP A 166 23.37 12.26 -7.60
C ASP A 166 23.90 12.39 -9.03
N ARG A 167 23.25 11.72 -9.98
CA ARG A 167 23.64 11.81 -11.41
C ARG A 167 23.44 13.23 -11.96
N GLU A 168 22.31 13.84 -11.66
CA GLU A 168 22.05 15.25 -12.04
C GLU A 168 23.09 16.18 -11.40
N LEU A 169 23.44 15.95 -10.14
CA LEU A 169 24.47 16.73 -9.44
C LEU A 169 25.85 16.57 -10.11
N ASP A 170 26.25 15.35 -10.49
CA ASP A 170 27.51 15.10 -11.17
C ASP A 170 27.57 15.84 -12.52
N ILE A 171 26.51 15.75 -13.33
CA ILE A 171 26.40 16.48 -14.62
C ILE A 171 26.52 17.99 -14.40
N LEU A 172 25.82 18.53 -13.40
CA LEU A 172 25.82 19.97 -13.11
C LEU A 172 27.18 20.45 -12.56
N ILE A 173 27.88 19.66 -11.74
CA ILE A 173 29.23 20.00 -11.24
C ILE A 173 30.25 20.02 -12.40
N GLU A 174 30.19 19.05 -13.29
CA GLU A 174 31.02 19.04 -14.49
C GLU A 174 30.73 20.28 -15.35
N THR A 175 29.45 20.58 -15.58
CA THR A 175 29.01 21.76 -16.32
C THR A 175 29.44 23.08 -15.64
N ASP A 176 29.33 23.19 -14.30
CA ASP A 176 29.79 24.37 -13.55
C ASP A 176 31.28 24.65 -13.81
N SER A 177 32.11 23.59 -13.80
CA SER A 177 33.53 23.71 -14.06
C SER A 177 33.84 24.16 -15.47
N LEU A 178 33.19 23.56 -16.48
CA LEU A 178 33.37 23.90 -17.88
C LEU A 178 32.89 25.33 -18.19
N TRP A 179 31.75 25.71 -17.67
CA TRP A 179 31.16 27.03 -17.92
C TRP A 179 31.93 28.14 -17.19
N LYS A 180 32.53 27.84 -16.04
CA LYS A 180 33.43 28.79 -15.37
C LYS A 180 34.67 29.10 -16.22
N VAL A 181 35.31 28.08 -16.81
CA VAL A 181 36.43 28.25 -17.74
C VAL A 181 36.01 29.10 -18.95
N SER A 182 34.84 28.81 -19.52
CA SER A 182 34.26 29.56 -20.64
C SER A 182 34.01 31.03 -20.28
N LEU A 183 33.48 31.32 -19.06
CA LEU A 183 33.31 32.68 -18.57
C LEU A 183 34.66 33.43 -18.45
N ASP A 184 35.67 32.79 -17.88
CA ASP A 184 36.98 33.39 -17.68
C ASP A 184 37.65 33.71 -19.06
N MET A 185 37.44 32.83 -20.06
CA MET A 185 37.86 33.11 -21.45
C MET A 185 37.14 34.31 -22.06
N GLN A 186 35.81 34.40 -21.88
CA GLN A 186 35.00 35.53 -22.38
C GLN A 186 35.43 36.84 -21.70
N GLN A 187 35.72 36.81 -20.43
CA GLN A 187 36.20 37.98 -19.69
C GLN A 187 37.54 38.45 -20.24
N ALA A 188 38.49 37.53 -20.48
CA ALA A 188 39.80 37.87 -21.08
C ALA A 188 39.65 38.40 -22.49
N LEU A 189 38.75 37.90 -23.32
CA LEU A 189 38.44 38.43 -24.65
C LEU A 189 37.87 39.85 -24.58
N TYR A 190 37.00 40.13 -23.62
CA TYR A 190 36.42 41.46 -23.40
C TYR A 190 37.49 42.47 -22.98
N GLU A 191 38.37 42.12 -22.05
CA GLU A 191 39.48 42.98 -21.61
C GLU A 191 40.47 43.34 -22.76
N ASN A 192 40.58 42.41 -23.74
CA ASN A 192 41.37 42.63 -24.94
C ASN A 192 40.59 43.29 -26.11
N GLY A 193 39.35 43.76 -25.88
CA GLY A 193 38.51 44.40 -26.88
C GLY A 193 38.03 43.50 -28.03
N LYS A 194 38.05 42.17 -27.83
CA LYS A 194 37.69 41.19 -28.87
C LYS A 194 36.25 40.71 -28.78
N THR A 195 35.54 41.04 -27.70
CA THR A 195 34.11 40.73 -27.52
C THR A 195 33.40 41.86 -26.77
N TYR A 196 32.07 41.77 -26.67
CA TYR A 196 31.24 42.76 -26.01
C TYR A 196 30.88 42.35 -24.57
N SER A 197 30.65 43.32 -23.68
CA SER A 197 30.19 43.06 -22.30
C SER A 197 28.90 42.25 -22.24
N THR A 198 28.05 42.34 -23.24
CA THR A 198 26.79 41.56 -23.33
C THR A 198 27.04 40.09 -23.43
N ALA A 199 28.10 39.61 -24.11
CA ALA A 199 28.47 38.22 -24.21
C ALA A 199 28.96 37.66 -22.84
N VAL A 200 29.79 38.46 -22.12
CA VAL A 200 30.25 38.13 -20.77
C VAL A 200 29.08 38.01 -19.81
N ASN A 201 28.15 39.01 -19.80
CA ASN A 201 26.99 39.02 -18.93
C ASN A 201 26.05 37.80 -19.21
N GLN A 202 25.89 37.43 -20.48
CA GLN A 202 25.11 36.25 -20.86
C GLN A 202 25.72 34.97 -20.34
N GLN A 203 27.04 34.78 -20.52
CA GLN A 203 27.76 33.62 -19.97
C GLN A 203 27.67 33.55 -18.45
N GLU A 204 27.88 34.69 -17.78
CA GLU A 204 27.78 34.75 -16.32
C GLU A 204 26.37 34.39 -15.85
N SER A 205 25.33 34.89 -16.52
CA SER A 205 23.94 34.54 -16.21
C SER A 205 23.67 33.04 -16.36
N SER A 206 24.12 32.42 -17.45
CA SER A 206 23.96 30.98 -17.68
C SER A 206 24.74 30.15 -16.65
N TRP A 207 25.98 30.53 -16.33
CA TRP A 207 26.76 29.90 -15.27
C TRP A 207 26.10 30.01 -13.88
N LEU A 208 25.58 31.19 -13.51
CA LEU A 208 24.84 31.38 -12.27
C LEU A 208 23.58 30.50 -12.21
N ASN A 209 22.90 30.28 -13.35
CA ASN A 209 21.77 29.37 -13.43
C ASN A 209 22.16 27.91 -13.09
N VAL A 210 23.32 27.43 -13.56
CA VAL A 210 23.84 26.12 -13.16
C VAL A 210 24.06 26.04 -11.65
N LYS A 211 24.65 27.10 -11.05
CA LYS A 211 24.84 27.15 -9.58
C LYS A 211 23.52 27.11 -8.80
N LEU A 212 22.49 27.79 -9.31
CA LEU A 212 21.15 27.71 -8.70
C LEU A 212 20.56 26.30 -8.79
N GLN A 213 20.75 25.62 -9.93
CA GLN A 213 20.33 24.23 -10.08
C GLN A 213 21.08 23.30 -9.11
N ILE A 214 22.39 23.42 -8.96
CA ILE A 214 23.20 22.65 -7.99
C ILE A 214 22.66 22.84 -6.58
N ALA A 215 22.36 24.07 -6.16
CA ALA A 215 21.80 24.35 -4.84
C ALA A 215 20.42 23.69 -4.66
N GLY A 216 19.60 23.71 -5.72
CA GLY A 216 18.30 23.04 -5.76
C GLY A 216 18.41 21.51 -5.61
N ILE A 217 19.31 20.88 -6.37
CA ILE A 217 19.54 19.42 -6.31
C ILE A 217 20.06 19.01 -4.93
N ARG A 218 21.03 19.73 -4.34
CA ARG A 218 21.51 19.44 -2.98
C ARG A 218 20.39 19.47 -1.94
N ARG A 219 19.49 20.44 -2.03
CA ARG A 219 18.31 20.50 -1.17
C ARG A 219 17.38 19.32 -1.40
N ASN A 220 17.18 18.89 -2.66
CA ASN A 220 16.33 17.75 -2.99
C ASN A 220 16.94 16.43 -2.49
N ILE A 221 18.25 16.24 -2.58
CA ILE A 221 18.95 15.09 -1.97
C ILE A 221 18.64 15.02 -0.47
N LEU A 222 18.84 16.12 0.26
CA LEU A 222 18.54 16.16 1.69
C LEU A 222 17.05 15.84 1.99
N ALA A 223 16.12 16.36 1.18
CA ALA A 223 14.70 16.10 1.34
C ALA A 223 14.38 14.60 1.14
N THR A 224 14.93 13.99 0.09
CA THR A 224 14.71 12.57 -0.20
C THR A 224 15.37 11.66 0.85
N GLU A 225 16.57 12.01 1.34
CA GLU A 225 17.20 11.31 2.47
C GLU A 225 16.31 11.36 3.73
N ASN A 226 15.72 12.51 4.03
CA ASN A 226 14.79 12.67 5.16
C ASN A 226 13.50 11.84 4.96
N GLU A 227 12.99 11.72 3.75
CA GLU A 227 11.84 10.86 3.43
C GLU A 227 12.16 9.38 3.67
N ILE A 228 13.35 8.92 3.23
CA ILE A 228 13.81 7.55 3.52
C ILE A 228 13.96 7.36 5.04
N CYS A 229 14.59 8.29 5.76
CA CYS A 229 14.71 8.23 7.22
C CYS A 229 13.34 8.12 7.91
N SER A 230 12.34 8.85 7.41
CA SER A 230 10.96 8.76 7.90
C SER A 230 10.36 7.37 7.67
N LEU A 231 10.55 6.78 6.48
CA LEU A 231 10.08 5.41 6.19
C LEU A 231 10.79 4.36 7.06
N LEU A 232 12.07 4.58 7.38
CA LEU A 232 12.85 3.73 8.27
C LEU A 232 12.56 3.97 9.76
N CYS A 233 11.81 5.02 10.11
CA CYS A 233 11.58 5.48 11.49
C CYS A 233 12.90 5.75 12.25
N ILE A 234 13.86 6.41 11.61
CA ILE A 234 15.14 6.82 12.19
C ILE A 234 15.30 8.34 12.13
N THR A 235 16.24 8.86 12.93
CA THR A 235 16.60 10.29 12.88
C THR A 235 17.25 10.64 11.53
N PRO A 236 17.07 11.88 11.03
CA PRO A 236 17.69 12.33 9.80
C PRO A 236 19.20 12.08 9.77
N GLN A 237 19.66 11.40 8.73
CA GLN A 237 21.06 11.09 8.50
C GLN A 237 21.32 10.89 7.01
N HIS A 238 22.59 10.87 6.63
CA HIS A 238 23.00 10.52 5.26
C HIS A 238 22.64 9.05 4.96
N ILE A 239 22.13 8.80 3.75
CA ILE A 239 21.77 7.46 3.27
C ILE A 239 22.82 6.99 2.29
N GLU A 240 23.54 5.92 2.66
CA GLU A 240 24.48 5.26 1.76
C GLU A 240 23.76 4.62 0.59
N ARG A 241 24.30 4.79 -0.60
CA ARG A 241 23.75 4.28 -1.84
C ARG A 241 24.82 3.90 -2.84
N SER A 242 24.51 2.95 -3.67
CA SER A 242 25.38 2.58 -4.79
C SER A 242 25.46 3.74 -5.78
N ARG A 243 26.63 3.95 -6.36
CA ARG A 243 26.74 4.86 -7.51
C ARG A 243 25.77 4.43 -8.59
N TRP A 244 25.31 5.39 -9.38
CA TRP A 244 24.32 5.22 -10.45
C TRP A 244 24.56 3.94 -11.29
N VAL A 245 23.93 2.85 -10.87
CA VAL A 245 24.03 1.53 -11.54
C VAL A 245 23.32 1.56 -12.90
N LEU A 246 22.35 2.45 -13.05
CA LEU A 246 21.55 2.61 -14.26
C LEU A 246 22.31 3.30 -15.41
N GLY A 247 23.39 4.05 -15.14
CA GLY A 247 24.11 4.84 -16.16
C GLY A 247 25.38 4.21 -16.70
N GLU A 248 26.29 3.72 -15.84
CA GLU A 248 27.62 3.25 -16.28
C GLU A 248 27.60 1.83 -16.89
N LYS A 249 26.70 0.97 -16.44
CA LYS A 249 26.53 -0.38 -16.95
C LYS A 249 25.68 -0.45 -18.23
N TYR A 250 24.96 0.61 -18.56
CA TYR A 250 24.16 0.71 -19.78
C TYR A 250 25.01 0.83 -21.05
N HIS A 251 26.19 1.44 -20.95
CA HIS A 251 27.08 1.60 -22.08
C HIS A 251 27.99 0.38 -22.32
N SER A 252 28.16 -0.54 -21.38
CA SER A 252 29.22 -1.54 -21.44
C SER A 252 28.85 -2.95 -20.97
N SER A 253 27.68 -3.24 -20.43
CA SER A 253 27.41 -4.60 -19.96
C SER A 253 25.94 -5.01 -19.89
N THR A 254 25.74 -6.31 -20.04
CA THR A 254 24.51 -7.13 -19.98
C THR A 254 23.55 -6.82 -18.81
N GLU A 255 23.95 -6.09 -17.78
CA GLU A 255 23.13 -5.84 -16.59
C GLU A 255 22.24 -4.58 -16.66
N GLY A 256 22.68 -3.54 -17.37
CA GLY A 256 21.82 -2.36 -17.64
C GLY A 256 20.70 -2.70 -18.62
N GLN A 257 20.97 -3.58 -19.58
CA GLN A 257 19.95 -4.18 -20.45
C GLN A 257 18.93 -5.02 -19.65
N ARG A 258 19.27 -5.54 -18.47
CA ARG A 258 18.37 -6.37 -17.64
C ARG A 258 17.17 -5.61 -17.09
N LEU A 259 17.27 -4.32 -16.81
CA LEU A 259 16.12 -3.52 -16.39
C LEU A 259 15.06 -3.37 -17.50
N PHE A 260 15.50 -3.33 -18.77
CA PHE A 260 14.62 -3.31 -19.94
C PHE A 260 14.71 -4.60 -20.78
N GLU A 261 15.24 -5.70 -20.21
CA GLU A 261 15.25 -6.99 -20.91
C GLU A 261 13.83 -7.38 -21.33
N ASP A 262 13.73 -7.94 -22.52
CA ASP A 262 12.51 -8.57 -23.06
C ASP A 262 11.85 -9.54 -22.06
N ARG A 263 12.63 -10.04 -21.09
CA ARG A 263 12.20 -10.92 -20.01
C ARG A 263 11.17 -10.25 -19.07
N PHE A 264 11.32 -8.95 -18.77
CA PHE A 264 10.35 -8.19 -17.98
C PHE A 264 9.16 -7.71 -18.82
N MET A 265 9.34 -7.63 -20.14
CA MET A 265 8.34 -7.15 -21.09
C MET A 265 7.49 -8.27 -21.71
N LYS A 266 7.96 -9.54 -21.67
CA LYS A 266 7.20 -10.73 -22.14
C LYS A 266 6.26 -11.28 -21.07
N ILE A 267 5.61 -10.41 -20.33
CA ILE A 267 4.70 -10.80 -19.27
C ILE A 267 3.35 -11.10 -19.89
N GLY A 268 3.05 -12.39 -20.03
CA GLY A 268 1.65 -12.80 -20.01
C GLY A 268 1.12 -12.51 -18.61
N VAL A 269 0.11 -11.64 -18.48
CA VAL A 269 -0.57 -11.42 -17.20
C VAL A 269 -1.75 -12.39 -17.16
N PRO A 270 -1.60 -13.61 -16.58
CA PRO A 270 -2.74 -14.46 -16.35
C PRO A 270 -3.66 -13.73 -15.38
N ALA A 271 -4.94 -13.77 -15.64
CA ALA A 271 -5.94 -13.27 -14.71
C ALA A 271 -5.80 -13.79 -13.27
N MET A 272 -5.23 -14.98 -13.11
CA MET A 272 -4.83 -15.53 -11.82
C MET A 272 -3.88 -14.64 -11.01
N MET A 273 -3.13 -13.71 -11.64
CA MET A 273 -2.25 -12.78 -10.92
C MET A 273 -3.02 -11.70 -10.18
N LEU A 274 -4.16 -11.26 -10.71
CA LEU A 274 -5.02 -10.34 -9.98
C LEU A 274 -5.53 -10.95 -8.67
N GLU A 275 -5.70 -12.27 -8.61
CA GLU A 275 -6.07 -12.95 -7.38
C GLU A 275 -4.97 -12.95 -6.30
N ARG A 276 -3.71 -12.71 -6.67
CA ARG A 276 -2.58 -12.60 -5.73
C ARG A 276 -2.49 -11.22 -5.09
N ARG A 277 -3.09 -10.20 -5.70
CA ARG A 277 -3.05 -8.83 -5.19
C ARG A 277 -3.73 -8.73 -3.82
N PRO A 278 -3.05 -8.15 -2.82
CA PRO A 278 -3.61 -8.02 -1.47
C PRO A 278 -4.87 -7.14 -1.44
N ASP A 279 -4.96 -6.10 -2.28
CA ASP A 279 -6.10 -5.19 -2.36
C ASP A 279 -7.37 -5.88 -2.89
N ILE A 280 -7.25 -6.74 -3.90
CA ILE A 280 -8.37 -7.53 -4.44
C ILE A 280 -8.83 -8.58 -3.41
N ARG A 281 -7.88 -9.26 -2.77
CA ARG A 281 -8.17 -10.22 -1.69
C ARG A 281 -8.85 -9.53 -0.50
N LEU A 282 -8.37 -8.34 -0.14
CA LEU A 282 -8.96 -7.50 0.91
C LEU A 282 -10.41 -7.14 0.58
N ALA A 283 -10.67 -6.65 -0.64
CA ALA A 283 -12.02 -6.31 -1.10
C ALA A 283 -12.98 -7.54 -1.09
N ASN A 284 -12.47 -8.72 -1.45
CA ASN A 284 -13.22 -9.97 -1.35
C ASN A 284 -13.56 -10.33 0.11
N TYR A 285 -12.64 -10.16 1.06
CA TYR A 285 -12.92 -10.43 2.47
C TYR A 285 -13.89 -9.41 3.10
N TYR A 286 -13.93 -8.16 2.61
CA TYR A 286 -14.99 -7.22 2.98
C TYR A 286 -16.38 -7.71 2.52
N MET A 287 -16.50 -8.28 1.32
CA MET A 287 -17.74 -8.89 0.86
C MET A 287 -18.12 -10.12 1.70
N GLU A 288 -17.17 -10.97 2.04
CA GLU A 288 -17.37 -12.15 2.89
C GLU A 288 -17.89 -11.75 4.26
N GLU A 289 -17.30 -10.74 4.90
CA GLU A 289 -17.78 -10.19 6.17
C GLU A 289 -19.21 -9.68 6.05
N ALA A 290 -19.50 -8.85 5.04
CA ALA A 290 -20.84 -8.28 4.84
C ALA A 290 -21.89 -9.37 4.59
N PHE A 291 -21.56 -10.40 3.81
CA PHE A 291 -22.43 -11.56 3.63
C PHE A 291 -22.78 -12.21 4.95
N TYR A 292 -21.78 -12.51 5.80
CA TYR A 292 -22.05 -13.14 7.11
C TYR A 292 -22.80 -12.20 8.06
N ASN A 293 -22.57 -10.89 8.00
CA ASN A 293 -23.33 -9.90 8.76
C ASN A 293 -24.79 -9.84 8.28
N THR A 294 -25.04 -9.97 6.97
CA THR A 294 -26.41 -10.08 6.41
C THR A 294 -27.11 -11.36 6.90
N GLN A 295 -26.39 -12.50 6.94
CA GLN A 295 -26.95 -13.75 7.47
C GLN A 295 -27.23 -13.65 8.99
N ALA A 296 -26.37 -12.99 9.75
CA ALA A 296 -26.58 -12.75 11.17
C ALA A 296 -27.79 -11.82 11.41
N ALA A 297 -27.95 -10.77 10.60
CA ALA A 297 -29.14 -9.90 10.65
C ALA A 297 -30.43 -10.65 10.25
N ARG A 298 -30.37 -11.58 9.29
CA ARG A 298 -31.48 -12.45 8.93
C ARG A 298 -31.85 -13.40 10.05
N ALA A 299 -30.88 -13.90 10.81
CA ALA A 299 -31.11 -14.77 11.95
C ALA A 299 -31.98 -14.10 13.04
N ALA A 300 -31.95 -12.75 13.14
CA ALA A 300 -32.78 -12.00 14.10
C ALA A 300 -34.29 -12.05 13.83
N PHE A 301 -34.72 -12.53 12.68
CA PHE A 301 -36.17 -12.78 12.40
C PHE A 301 -36.70 -14.07 13.06
N TYR A 302 -35.81 -14.95 13.51
CA TYR A 302 -36.17 -16.24 14.08
C TYR A 302 -36.10 -16.21 15.61
N PRO A 303 -36.76 -17.16 16.30
CA PRO A 303 -36.70 -17.23 17.74
C PRO A 303 -35.28 -17.41 18.28
N SER A 304 -34.96 -16.75 19.39
CA SER A 304 -33.73 -17.04 20.16
C SER A 304 -34.08 -17.94 21.36
N ILE A 305 -33.19 -18.89 21.66
CA ILE A 305 -33.26 -19.74 22.84
C ILE A 305 -32.10 -19.37 23.75
N THR A 306 -32.47 -18.94 24.97
CA THR A 306 -31.51 -18.67 26.05
C THR A 306 -31.79 -19.60 27.22
N LEU A 307 -30.79 -20.32 27.68
CA LEU A 307 -30.85 -21.10 28.91
C LEU A 307 -30.18 -20.29 30.02
N THR A 308 -30.92 -20.01 31.09
CA THR A 308 -30.40 -19.33 32.27
C THR A 308 -30.43 -20.28 33.47
N GLY A 309 -29.36 -20.25 34.27
CA GLY A 309 -29.27 -20.96 35.51
C GLY A 309 -28.84 -20.02 36.62
N GLU A 310 -29.39 -20.22 37.80
CA GLU A 310 -29.04 -19.49 39.01
C GLU A 310 -28.76 -20.48 40.14
N ALA A 311 -27.58 -20.33 40.74
CA ALA A 311 -27.21 -21.10 41.91
C ALA A 311 -26.66 -20.18 42.99
N GLY A 312 -27.24 -20.22 44.20
CA GLY A 312 -26.79 -19.23 45.22
C GLY A 312 -27.46 -19.40 46.56
N TRP A 313 -27.26 -18.43 47.43
CA TRP A 313 -27.89 -18.40 48.76
C TRP A 313 -28.77 -17.18 48.84
N SER A 314 -29.99 -17.39 49.32
CA SER A 314 -31.01 -16.35 49.49
C SER A 314 -31.50 -16.35 50.95
N ASN A 315 -31.72 -15.14 51.49
CA ASN A 315 -32.41 -14.95 52.75
C ASN A 315 -33.40 -13.76 52.66
N SER A 316 -34.68 -14.02 52.89
CA SER A 316 -35.75 -13.03 52.87
C SER A 316 -36.28 -12.63 54.27
N GLY A 317 -35.67 -13.12 55.33
CA GLY A 317 -36.13 -12.89 56.71
C GLY A 317 -35.11 -12.26 57.64
N GLY A 318 -34.10 -11.52 57.11
CA GLY A 318 -33.05 -10.89 57.89
C GLY A 318 -31.64 -11.33 57.44
N LEU A 319 -30.60 -10.83 58.11
CA LEU A 319 -29.20 -11.13 57.78
C LEU A 319 -28.68 -12.42 58.47
N VAL A 320 -29.49 -13.45 58.53
CA VAL A 320 -29.10 -14.73 59.17
C VAL A 320 -28.30 -15.57 58.14
N ASN A 321 -27.14 -16.01 58.51
CA ASN A 321 -26.24 -16.85 57.69
C ASN A 321 -26.13 -18.25 58.34
N PRO A 322 -26.17 -19.37 57.58
CA PRO A 322 -26.37 -19.42 56.13
C PRO A 322 -27.85 -19.26 55.75
N GLY A 323 -28.08 -18.56 54.61
CA GLY A 323 -29.39 -18.55 53.94
C GLY A 323 -29.76 -19.89 53.32
N LYS A 324 -30.86 -19.94 52.60
CA LYS A 324 -31.28 -21.14 51.86
C LYS A 324 -30.60 -21.22 50.51
N LEU A 325 -30.20 -22.41 50.12
CA LEU A 325 -29.67 -22.69 48.76
C LEU A 325 -30.79 -22.52 47.75
N LEU A 326 -30.54 -21.70 46.74
CA LEU A 326 -31.39 -21.51 45.58
C LEU A 326 -30.71 -22.21 44.38
N LEU A 327 -31.46 -23.04 43.68
CA LEU A 327 -31.07 -23.62 42.38
C LEU A 327 -32.26 -23.48 41.46
N GLN A 328 -32.02 -22.73 40.34
CA GLN A 328 -33.04 -22.51 39.33
C GLN A 328 -32.43 -22.68 37.93
N VAL A 329 -33.13 -23.36 37.03
CA VAL A 329 -32.80 -23.43 35.60
C VAL A 329 -34.04 -23.07 34.79
N VAL A 330 -33.91 -22.12 33.88
CA VAL A 330 -35.00 -21.63 33.03
C VAL A 330 -34.57 -21.65 31.57
N GLY A 331 -35.35 -22.30 30.72
CA GLY A 331 -35.23 -22.17 29.27
C GLY A 331 -36.23 -21.15 28.75
N SER A 332 -35.75 -20.11 28.07
CA SER A 332 -36.59 -19.10 27.44
C SER A 332 -36.50 -19.15 25.93
N LEU A 333 -37.67 -19.13 25.26
CA LEU A 333 -37.80 -18.95 23.82
C LEU A 333 -38.39 -17.57 23.57
N THR A 334 -37.62 -16.70 22.91
CA THR A 334 -38.07 -15.35 22.60
C THR A 334 -38.22 -15.17 21.10
N GLN A 335 -39.44 -14.90 20.63
CA GLN A 335 -39.71 -14.58 19.23
C GLN A 335 -40.19 -13.11 19.15
N PRO A 336 -39.43 -12.23 18.46
CA PRO A 336 -39.90 -10.86 18.26
C PRO A 336 -41.06 -10.84 17.25
N ILE A 337 -42.23 -10.38 17.70
CA ILE A 337 -43.42 -10.22 16.85
C ILE A 337 -43.45 -8.80 16.25
N PHE A 338 -43.16 -7.80 17.08
CA PHE A 338 -43.11 -6.40 16.66
C PHE A 338 -41.96 -5.67 17.34
N ALA A 339 -40.88 -5.41 16.60
CA ALA A 339 -39.69 -4.72 17.08
C ALA A 339 -39.56 -3.31 16.46
N ARG A 340 -40.68 -2.60 16.31
CA ARG A 340 -40.73 -1.23 15.77
C ARG A 340 -39.98 -1.06 14.42
N GLY A 341 -39.96 -2.09 13.58
CA GLY A 341 -39.29 -2.11 12.30
C GLY A 341 -37.75 -2.28 12.34
N GLN A 342 -37.15 -2.32 13.54
CA GLN A 342 -35.70 -2.33 13.70
C GLN A 342 -35.01 -3.56 13.04
N ILE A 343 -35.61 -4.75 13.20
CA ILE A 343 -35.06 -5.99 12.61
C ILE A 343 -35.05 -5.89 11.08
N ASN A 344 -36.15 -5.43 10.48
CA ASN A 344 -36.28 -5.25 9.04
C ASN A 344 -35.31 -4.17 8.53
N ALA A 345 -35.20 -3.04 9.26
CA ALA A 345 -34.25 -1.99 8.92
C ALA A 345 -32.78 -2.51 8.94
N ASN A 346 -32.36 -3.20 9.99
CA ASN A 346 -31.03 -3.77 10.12
C ASN A 346 -30.74 -4.76 9.00
N TYR A 347 -31.66 -5.64 8.66
CA TYR A 347 -31.49 -6.59 7.56
C TYR A 347 -31.36 -5.88 6.21
N LYS A 348 -32.24 -4.88 5.94
CA LYS A 348 -32.14 -4.10 4.68
C LYS A 348 -30.85 -3.32 4.58
N ILE A 349 -30.41 -2.70 5.67
CA ILE A 349 -29.12 -1.97 5.72
C ILE A 349 -27.95 -2.94 5.44
N SER A 350 -27.93 -4.11 6.09
CA SER A 350 -26.88 -5.11 5.86
C SER A 350 -26.85 -5.57 4.41
N LYS A 351 -28.02 -5.80 3.80
CA LYS A 351 -28.13 -6.19 2.39
C LYS A 351 -27.63 -5.11 1.42
N LEU A 352 -27.96 -3.85 1.68
CA LEU A 352 -27.44 -2.72 0.89
C LEU A 352 -25.93 -2.53 1.07
N THR A 353 -25.42 -2.78 2.27
CA THR A 353 -23.97 -2.78 2.54
C THR A 353 -23.24 -3.87 1.74
N GLU A 354 -23.79 -5.08 1.71
CA GLU A 354 -23.29 -6.20 0.90
C GLU A 354 -23.27 -5.85 -0.60
N GLU A 355 -24.37 -5.28 -1.11
CA GLU A 355 -24.43 -4.82 -2.52
C GLU A 355 -23.41 -3.72 -2.82
N ASN A 356 -23.24 -2.75 -1.92
CA ASN A 356 -22.24 -1.68 -2.09
C ASN A 356 -20.81 -2.23 -2.12
N LEU A 357 -20.48 -3.18 -1.22
CA LEU A 357 -19.16 -3.80 -1.19
C LEU A 357 -18.91 -4.68 -2.43
N ARG A 358 -19.96 -5.30 -2.97
CA ARG A 358 -19.87 -6.00 -4.25
C ARG A 358 -19.48 -5.05 -5.40
N LYS A 359 -20.11 -3.86 -5.46
CA LYS A 359 -19.75 -2.84 -6.46
C LYS A 359 -18.33 -2.34 -6.28
N LYS A 360 -17.90 -2.14 -5.02
CA LYS A 360 -16.50 -1.76 -4.71
C LYS A 360 -15.50 -2.84 -5.12
N TYR A 361 -15.80 -4.11 -4.91
CA TYR A 361 -14.96 -5.21 -5.36
C TYR A 361 -14.77 -5.17 -6.88
N VAL A 362 -15.87 -5.02 -7.65
CA VAL A 362 -15.80 -4.88 -9.11
C VAL A 362 -14.91 -3.71 -9.51
N GLN A 363 -15.09 -2.54 -8.87
CA GLN A 363 -14.26 -1.37 -9.13
C GLN A 363 -12.78 -1.63 -8.83
N THR A 364 -12.46 -2.26 -7.69
CA THR A 364 -11.08 -2.61 -7.34
C THR A 364 -10.42 -3.50 -8.40
N VAL A 365 -11.16 -4.46 -8.95
CA VAL A 365 -10.65 -5.34 -10.01
C VAL A 365 -10.39 -4.56 -11.31
N VAL A 366 -11.29 -3.65 -11.69
CA VAL A 366 -11.11 -2.79 -12.87
C VAL A 366 -9.92 -1.84 -12.69
N ASP A 367 -9.80 -1.21 -11.52
CA ASP A 367 -8.69 -0.31 -11.20
C ASP A 367 -7.35 -1.05 -11.24
N ALA A 368 -7.31 -2.28 -10.73
CA ALA A 368 -6.13 -3.13 -10.80
C ALA A 368 -5.72 -3.46 -12.23
N GLY A 369 -6.69 -3.77 -13.11
CA GLY A 369 -6.44 -3.98 -14.54
C GLY A 369 -5.87 -2.73 -15.21
N ASN A 370 -6.45 -1.57 -14.93
CA ASN A 370 -5.97 -0.28 -15.45
C ASN A 370 -4.54 0.04 -14.98
N GLN A 371 -4.22 -0.23 -13.72
CA GLN A 371 -2.86 -0.04 -13.18
C GLN A 371 -1.84 -0.91 -13.90
N VAL A 372 -2.15 -2.18 -14.15
CA VAL A 372 -1.26 -3.07 -14.91
C VAL A 372 -1.06 -2.58 -16.33
N ASN A 373 -2.15 -2.21 -17.03
CA ASN A 373 -2.08 -1.69 -18.39
C ASN A 373 -1.22 -0.42 -18.48
N LEU A 374 -1.40 0.51 -17.53
CA LEU A 374 -0.61 1.74 -17.48
C LEU A 374 0.86 1.44 -17.21
N ALA A 375 1.17 0.60 -16.22
CA ALA A 375 2.55 0.26 -15.89
C ALA A 375 3.28 -0.43 -17.05
N ILE A 376 2.60 -1.26 -17.84
CA ILE A 376 3.16 -1.85 -19.06
C ILE A 376 3.44 -0.77 -20.11
N ALA A 377 2.48 0.16 -20.32
CA ALA A 377 2.66 1.26 -21.26
C ALA A 377 3.83 2.17 -20.87
N ASP A 378 3.96 2.51 -19.57
CA ASP A 378 5.05 3.32 -19.03
C ASP A 378 6.43 2.64 -19.25
N CYS A 379 6.51 1.32 -19.07
CA CYS A 379 7.73 0.56 -19.36
C CYS A 379 8.11 0.62 -20.84
N HIS A 380 7.14 0.48 -21.75
CA HIS A 380 7.38 0.59 -23.20
C HIS A 380 7.82 1.98 -23.60
N GLU A 381 7.12 3.02 -23.10
CA GLU A 381 7.44 4.41 -23.37
C GLU A 381 8.85 4.77 -22.88
N ALA A 382 9.21 4.41 -21.65
CA ALA A 382 10.54 4.70 -21.09
C ALA A 382 11.65 4.04 -21.91
N ARG A 383 11.43 2.80 -22.39
CA ARG A 383 12.38 2.09 -23.27
C ARG A 383 12.52 2.76 -24.63
N GLU A 384 11.42 3.15 -25.26
CA GLU A 384 11.46 3.82 -26.56
C GLU A 384 12.16 5.17 -26.46
N ARG A 385 11.81 5.98 -25.47
CA ARG A 385 12.44 7.28 -25.20
C ARG A 385 13.92 7.17 -24.91
N HIS A 386 14.37 6.09 -24.24
CA HIS A 386 15.79 5.90 -23.93
C HIS A 386 16.64 5.92 -25.19
N GLY A 387 16.25 5.22 -26.25
CA GLY A 387 16.98 5.23 -27.52
C GLY A 387 17.08 6.62 -28.16
N TYR A 388 16.00 7.41 -28.06
CA TYR A 388 15.98 8.78 -28.59
C TYR A 388 16.83 9.74 -27.76
N TYR A 389 16.73 9.70 -26.42
CA TYR A 389 17.55 10.56 -25.54
C TYR A 389 19.04 10.25 -25.67
N HIS A 390 19.40 8.97 -25.69
CA HIS A 390 20.79 8.56 -25.90
C HIS A 390 21.36 9.11 -27.21
N ARG A 391 20.66 8.92 -28.31
CA ARG A 391 21.07 9.46 -29.60
C ARG A 391 21.10 11.00 -29.60
N GLN A 392 20.17 11.65 -28.91
CA GLN A 392 20.15 13.09 -28.76
C GLN A 392 21.40 13.62 -28.04
N VAL A 393 21.81 12.98 -26.94
CA VAL A 393 23.02 13.34 -26.20
C VAL A 393 24.26 13.18 -27.09
N GLU A 394 24.39 12.07 -27.83
CA GLU A 394 25.50 11.86 -28.75
C GLU A 394 25.61 12.97 -29.81
N VAL A 395 24.51 13.24 -30.53
CA VAL A 395 24.57 14.25 -31.61
C VAL A 395 24.75 15.67 -31.10
N LEU A 396 24.24 15.99 -29.90
CA LEU A 396 24.44 17.31 -29.26
C LEU A 396 25.87 17.44 -28.72
N HIS A 397 26.49 16.36 -28.26
CA HIS A 397 27.91 16.38 -27.89
C HIS A 397 28.79 16.61 -29.11
N GLU A 398 28.56 15.91 -30.24
CA GLU A 398 29.26 16.15 -31.50
C GLU A 398 29.07 17.62 -32.00
N ALA A 399 27.83 18.12 -31.91
CA ALA A 399 27.53 19.51 -32.29
C ALA A 399 28.24 20.50 -31.38
N TYR A 400 28.30 20.30 -30.08
CA TYR A 400 29.01 21.16 -29.14
C TYR A 400 30.51 21.19 -29.48
N VAL A 401 31.15 20.03 -29.63
CA VAL A 401 32.58 19.94 -29.97
C VAL A 401 32.86 20.64 -31.31
N GLY A 402 32.09 20.34 -32.34
CA GLY A 402 32.24 20.95 -33.66
C GLY A 402 32.01 22.47 -33.66
N THR A 403 31.01 22.97 -32.92
CA THR A 403 30.76 24.42 -32.83
C THR A 403 31.87 25.13 -32.08
N HIS A 404 32.45 24.49 -31.04
CA HIS A 404 33.62 25.03 -30.32
C HIS A 404 34.85 25.15 -31.24
N GLU A 405 35.16 24.12 -32.04
CA GLU A 405 36.25 24.16 -33.03
C GLU A 405 36.00 25.22 -34.09
N LEU A 406 34.76 25.42 -34.55
CA LEU A 406 34.42 26.48 -35.51
C LEU A 406 34.58 27.88 -34.88
N MET A 407 34.28 28.04 -33.62
CA MET A 407 34.49 29.31 -32.89
C MET A 407 35.99 29.63 -32.78
N ASP A 408 36.83 28.65 -32.44
CA ASP A 408 38.28 28.83 -32.36
C ASP A 408 38.90 29.27 -33.71
N ASN A 409 38.28 28.82 -34.82
CA ASN A 409 38.64 29.23 -36.17
C ASN A 409 37.93 30.49 -36.67
N GLY A 410 37.19 31.19 -35.82
CA GLY A 410 36.47 32.42 -36.14
C GLY A 410 35.27 32.26 -37.10
N LYS A 411 34.74 31.02 -37.24
CA LYS A 411 33.62 30.68 -38.15
C LYS A 411 32.29 30.51 -37.45
N ALA A 412 32.26 30.39 -36.12
CA ALA A 412 31.04 30.36 -35.32
C ALA A 412 31.09 31.48 -34.29
N SER A 413 29.90 31.93 -33.89
CA SER A 413 29.74 32.92 -32.83
C SER A 413 29.73 32.24 -31.46
N TYR A 414 30.12 32.97 -30.42
CA TYR A 414 30.00 32.51 -29.04
C TYR A 414 28.58 32.08 -28.67
N LEU A 415 27.55 32.77 -29.18
CA LEU A 415 26.16 32.43 -28.91
C LEU A 415 25.78 31.03 -29.41
N GLU A 416 26.35 30.59 -30.54
CA GLU A 416 26.12 29.25 -31.07
C GLU A 416 26.76 28.19 -30.15
N VAL A 417 27.92 28.43 -29.58
CA VAL A 417 28.58 27.53 -28.60
C VAL A 417 27.73 27.46 -27.32
N LEU A 418 27.29 28.61 -26.79
CA LEU A 418 26.44 28.66 -25.60
C LEU A 418 25.14 27.89 -25.80
N THR A 419 24.48 28.06 -26.94
CA THR A 419 23.25 27.34 -27.27
C THR A 419 23.48 25.82 -27.37
N ALA A 420 24.60 25.39 -27.95
CA ALA A 420 24.97 23.98 -28.02
C ALA A 420 25.24 23.39 -26.62
N GLN A 421 25.93 24.15 -25.75
CA GLN A 421 26.16 23.75 -24.35
C GLN A 421 24.86 23.60 -23.56
N GLU A 422 23.95 24.56 -23.63
CA GLU A 422 22.66 24.54 -22.93
C GLU A 422 21.80 23.37 -23.43
N SER A 423 21.82 23.12 -24.75
CA SER A 423 21.08 22.00 -25.36
C SER A 423 21.62 20.65 -24.90
N LEU A 424 22.94 20.49 -24.84
CA LEU A 424 23.61 19.27 -24.37
C LEU A 424 23.29 19.00 -22.89
N LEU A 425 23.42 20.04 -22.03
CA LEU A 425 23.07 19.92 -20.61
C LEU A 425 21.62 19.46 -20.43
N SER A 426 20.68 20.10 -21.14
CA SER A 426 19.26 19.73 -21.08
C SER A 426 19.03 18.28 -21.53
N ALA A 427 19.70 17.82 -22.60
CA ALA A 427 19.58 16.46 -23.08
C ALA A 427 20.13 15.43 -22.09
N GLN A 428 21.27 15.70 -21.44
CA GLN A 428 21.86 14.82 -20.42
C GLN A 428 20.97 14.69 -19.19
N LEU A 429 20.38 15.80 -18.70
CA LEU A 429 19.43 15.77 -17.58
C LEU A 429 18.15 15.02 -17.94
N ASN A 430 17.64 15.19 -19.16
CA ASN A 430 16.46 14.47 -19.64
C ASN A 430 16.72 12.95 -19.79
N GLU A 431 17.91 12.55 -20.26
CA GLU A 431 18.32 11.15 -20.33
C GLU A 431 18.33 10.51 -18.94
N ALA A 432 18.95 11.17 -17.95
CA ALA A 432 18.98 10.70 -16.56
C ALA A 432 17.56 10.59 -15.98
N SER A 433 16.71 11.58 -16.17
CA SER A 433 15.32 11.57 -15.73
C SER A 433 14.49 10.45 -16.38
N ASN A 434 14.71 10.17 -17.68
CA ASN A 434 14.02 9.07 -18.37
C ASN A 434 14.42 7.70 -17.83
N MET A 435 15.70 7.51 -17.47
CA MET A 435 16.17 6.26 -16.85
C MET A 435 15.49 6.01 -15.50
N TYR A 436 15.34 7.05 -14.69
CA TYR A 436 14.60 6.97 -13.43
C TYR A 436 13.11 6.65 -13.65
N SER A 437 12.50 7.28 -14.65
CA SER A 437 11.10 6.99 -15.04
C SER A 437 10.92 5.51 -15.41
N GLY A 438 11.89 4.94 -16.12
CA GLY A 438 11.91 3.51 -16.44
C GLY A 438 12.01 2.62 -15.20
N ALA A 439 12.87 2.96 -14.24
CA ALA A 439 12.96 2.23 -12.97
C ALA A 439 11.64 2.30 -12.18
N GLN A 440 11.02 3.48 -12.12
CA GLN A 440 9.70 3.63 -11.49
C GLN A 440 8.61 2.80 -12.18
N ALA A 441 8.59 2.77 -13.50
CA ALA A 441 7.62 1.99 -14.27
C ALA A 441 7.75 0.48 -13.97
N ILE A 442 8.97 -0.04 -13.90
CA ILE A 442 9.24 -1.45 -13.58
C ILE A 442 8.83 -1.78 -12.13
N ILE A 443 9.14 -0.91 -11.16
CA ILE A 443 8.70 -1.08 -9.77
C ILE A 443 7.17 -1.07 -9.70
N SER A 444 6.53 -0.13 -10.39
CA SER A 444 5.07 -0.03 -10.44
C SER A 444 4.44 -1.27 -11.06
N LEU A 445 5.04 -1.82 -12.11
CA LEU A 445 4.59 -3.07 -12.73
C LEU A 445 4.75 -4.26 -11.77
N TYR A 446 5.88 -4.38 -11.08
CA TYR A 446 6.11 -5.43 -10.09
C TYR A 446 5.02 -5.44 -9.00
N ILE A 447 4.70 -4.26 -8.44
CA ILE A 447 3.65 -4.11 -7.43
C ILE A 447 2.25 -4.32 -8.02
N ALA A 448 1.97 -3.79 -9.20
CA ALA A 448 0.67 -3.96 -9.87
C ALA A 448 0.35 -5.44 -10.17
N LEU A 449 1.38 -6.27 -10.33
CA LEU A 449 1.25 -7.72 -10.49
C LEU A 449 1.16 -8.49 -9.17
N GLY A 450 1.21 -7.81 -8.01
CA GLY A 450 1.14 -8.42 -6.69
C GLY A 450 2.48 -8.86 -6.12
N GLY A 451 3.58 -8.29 -6.61
CA GLY A 451 4.93 -8.49 -6.05
C GLY A 451 5.11 -7.88 -4.66
N GLY A 452 6.20 -8.23 -3.96
CA GLY A 452 6.54 -7.68 -2.64
C GLY A 452 5.74 -8.25 -1.46
N THR A 453 4.87 -9.22 -1.70
CA THR A 453 4.07 -9.87 -0.65
C THR A 453 4.83 -11.01 0.05
N LYS A 454 5.96 -11.46 -0.54
CA LYS A 454 6.81 -12.54 -0.01
C LYS A 454 8.15 -12.02 0.47
#